data_c69e543147e16ac95804f47544fa16d6
#
_entry.id   c69e543147e16ac95804f47544fa16d6
#
_cell.length_a   1.000
_cell.length_b   1.000
_cell.length_c   1.000
_cell.angle_alpha   90.00
_cell.angle_beta   90.00
_cell.angle_gamma   90.00
#
_symmetry.space_group_name_H-M   'P 1'
#
loop_
_entity.id
_entity.type
_entity.pdbx_description
1 polymer ?
#
loop_
_entity_poly.entity_id
_entity_poly.type
_entity_poly.pdbx_seq_one_letter_code
_entity_poly.pdbx_strand_id
1 'polypeptide(L)'
;MNNDSPVNHVFILPQSFDPLALLPKSLHKFADDARYVASTVLRKTARGQADDHGYVTLKAEYLRKVISERRGRDVIESLLTAKGVHRKPYQVGVKSFSYRLDDRFRADPHIRRPIECRRLLRKLEHHAAICRQEADQRMQPVHRTLASLQQQLQIDGTESKAILTTLPVKSNPFDIQGVLVRDIIERRFRLSVGNYGRVANSITSMKKEIRWALRCAGQPLAGVDISCAQPCLLSLLVRMCS
;
A
#
# COMPACT_ATOMS: atom_id res chain seq x y z
N MET A 1 -10.57 17.72 -14.87
CA MET A 1 -11.15 17.85 -13.51
C MET A 1 -10.01 17.63 -12.54
N ASN A 2 -9.50 18.72 -11.98
CA ASN A 2 -8.41 18.69 -11.01
C ASN A 2 -8.92 18.09 -9.70
N ASN A 3 -8.59 16.85 -9.42
CA ASN A 3 -8.78 16.25 -8.10
C ASN A 3 -7.68 16.75 -7.16
N ASP A 4 -7.67 18.04 -6.88
CA ASP A 4 -6.82 18.69 -5.88
C ASP A 4 -7.39 18.50 -4.46
N SER A 5 -7.93 17.33 -4.15
CA SER A 5 -8.10 16.98 -2.75
C SER A 5 -6.71 16.88 -2.14
N PRO A 6 -6.39 17.68 -1.10
CA PRO A 6 -5.09 17.62 -0.44
C PRO A 6 -4.84 16.16 -0.06
N VAL A 7 -3.75 15.60 -0.57
CA VAL A 7 -3.35 14.23 -0.22
C VAL A 7 -3.10 14.25 1.29
N ASN A 8 -4.08 13.80 2.03
CA ASN A 8 -4.00 13.77 3.49
C ASN A 8 -2.96 12.71 3.87
N HIS A 9 -1.69 13.11 3.88
CA HIS A 9 -0.58 12.24 4.21
C HIS A 9 -0.69 11.84 5.67
N VAL A 10 -1.15 10.62 5.91
CA VAL A 10 -1.25 10.03 7.24
C VAL A 10 -0.44 8.73 7.30
N PHE A 11 0.11 8.46 8.45
CA PHE A 11 0.63 7.13 8.74
C PHE A 11 -0.52 6.19 9.10
N ILE A 12 -0.44 4.96 8.63
CA ILE A 12 -1.24 3.84 9.12
C ILE A 12 -0.29 2.97 9.92
N LEU A 13 -0.59 2.78 11.19
CA LEU A 13 0.31 2.13 12.14
C LEU A 13 -0.49 1.20 13.07
N PRO A 14 0.11 0.12 13.56
CA PRO A 14 -0.43 -0.61 14.69
C PRO A 14 -0.60 0.34 15.89
N GLN A 15 -1.65 0.16 16.67
CA GLN A 15 -1.98 1.07 17.78
C GLN A 15 -0.87 1.16 18.83
N SER A 16 -0.22 0.04 19.12
CA SER A 16 0.87 -0.03 20.11
C SER A 16 2.23 0.39 19.54
N PHE A 17 2.33 0.76 18.25
CA PHE A 17 3.59 1.23 17.67
C PHE A 17 3.91 2.65 18.16
N ASP A 18 4.71 2.74 19.22
CA ASP A 18 5.21 4.00 19.75
C ASP A 18 6.68 4.21 19.38
N PRO A 19 7.01 5.11 18.46
CA PRO A 19 8.38 5.38 18.08
C PRO A 19 9.22 5.99 19.22
N LEU A 20 8.58 6.67 20.18
CA LEU A 20 9.32 7.27 21.31
C LEU A 20 9.84 6.21 22.28
N ALA A 21 9.10 5.09 22.41
CA ALA A 21 9.56 3.94 23.18
C ALA A 21 10.63 3.11 22.44
N LEU A 22 10.67 3.19 21.11
CA LEU A 22 11.59 2.40 20.28
C LEU A 22 12.89 3.13 19.93
N LEU A 23 12.92 4.46 20.07
CA LEU A 23 14.06 5.29 19.72
C LEU A 23 14.73 5.83 20.97
N PRO A 24 16.07 5.96 20.98
CA PRO A 24 16.77 6.70 22.03
C PRO A 24 16.35 8.17 22.01
N LYS A 25 16.40 8.84 23.18
CA LYS A 25 15.97 10.24 23.34
C LYS A 25 16.56 11.21 22.31
N SER A 26 17.82 10.99 21.92
CA SER A 26 18.52 11.81 20.89
C SER A 26 17.87 11.74 19.50
N LEU A 27 17.06 10.70 19.25
CA LEU A 27 16.37 10.49 17.97
C LEU A 27 14.86 10.78 18.02
N HIS A 28 14.29 11.20 19.14
CA HIS A 28 12.85 11.45 19.27
C HIS A 28 12.32 12.48 18.25
N LYS A 29 13.12 13.49 17.88
CA LYS A 29 12.78 14.45 16.83
C LYS A 29 12.61 13.83 15.42
N PHE A 30 13.02 12.57 15.24
CA PHE A 30 12.86 11.77 14.02
C PHE A 30 11.77 10.69 14.18
N ALA A 31 10.87 10.82 15.16
CA ALA A 31 9.78 9.87 15.39
C ALA A 31 8.93 9.64 14.12
N ASP A 32 8.69 10.69 13.33
CA ASP A 32 7.96 10.57 12.08
C ASP A 32 8.73 9.80 11.00
N ASP A 33 10.07 9.85 11.00
CA ASP A 33 10.88 9.02 10.10
C ASP A 33 10.69 7.52 10.45
N ALA A 34 10.62 7.18 11.75
CA ALA A 34 10.33 5.82 12.20
C ALA A 34 8.89 5.39 11.85
N ARG A 35 7.90 6.26 12.09
CA ARG A 35 6.49 6.03 11.67
C ARG A 35 6.39 5.80 10.17
N TYR A 36 7.14 6.55 9.38
CA TYR A 36 7.17 6.40 7.93
C TYR A 36 7.69 5.03 7.51
N VAL A 37 8.78 4.55 8.10
CA VAL A 37 9.32 3.21 7.81
C VAL A 37 8.28 2.14 8.13
N ALA A 38 7.70 2.14 9.33
CA ALA A 38 6.70 1.17 9.75
C ALA A 38 5.44 1.20 8.88
N SER A 39 4.90 2.41 8.62
CA SER A 39 3.73 2.60 7.75
C SER A 39 4.00 2.14 6.31
N THR A 40 5.22 2.35 5.80
CA THR A 40 5.61 1.90 4.45
C THR A 40 5.68 0.38 4.38
N VAL A 41 6.27 -0.27 5.38
CA VAL A 41 6.28 -1.74 5.48
C VAL A 41 4.85 -2.26 5.48
N LEU A 42 3.98 -1.75 6.34
CA LEU A 42 2.60 -2.15 6.44
C LEU A 42 1.83 -1.97 5.13
N ARG A 43 1.94 -0.80 4.50
CA ARG A 43 1.26 -0.51 3.22
C ARG A 43 1.75 -1.41 2.07
N LYS A 44 3.04 -1.73 2.02
CA LYS A 44 3.57 -2.65 1.01
C LYS A 44 3.08 -4.07 1.24
N THR A 45 3.03 -4.52 2.50
CA THR A 45 2.45 -5.81 2.87
C THR A 45 0.97 -5.87 2.46
N ALA A 46 0.20 -4.83 2.76
CA ALA A 46 -1.20 -4.71 2.34
C ALA A 46 -1.40 -4.80 0.83
N ARG A 47 -0.40 -4.39 0.06
CA ARG A 47 -0.41 -4.43 -1.40
C ARG A 47 0.07 -5.76 -2.00
N GLY A 48 0.27 -6.78 -1.19
CA GLY A 48 0.77 -8.08 -1.64
C GLY A 48 2.22 -8.04 -2.13
N GLN A 49 3.03 -7.06 -1.67
CA GLN A 49 4.44 -6.93 -2.05
C GLN A 49 5.39 -7.60 -1.03
N ALA A 50 4.83 -8.31 -0.06
CA ALA A 50 5.59 -9.10 0.89
C ALA A 50 5.93 -10.48 0.30
N ASP A 51 7.09 -11.02 0.71
CA ASP A 51 7.42 -12.42 0.46
C ASP A 51 6.63 -13.36 1.41
N ASP A 52 6.79 -14.68 1.24
CA ASP A 52 6.10 -15.71 2.03
C ASP A 52 6.35 -15.60 3.55
N HIS A 53 7.39 -14.89 3.95
CA HIS A 53 7.74 -14.62 5.35
C HIS A 53 7.30 -13.21 5.82
N GLY A 54 6.56 -12.48 5.00
CA GLY A 54 6.04 -11.15 5.32
C GLY A 54 7.05 -10.01 5.17
N TYR A 55 8.21 -10.23 4.55
CA TYR A 55 9.20 -9.18 4.32
C TYR A 55 8.94 -8.42 3.02
N VAL A 56 9.01 -7.10 3.10
CA VAL A 56 8.89 -6.20 1.95
C VAL A 56 10.22 -5.52 1.64
N THR A 57 10.57 -5.45 0.37
CA THR A 57 11.79 -4.79 -0.06
C THR A 57 11.63 -3.27 -0.01
N LEU A 58 12.54 -2.60 0.69
CA LEU A 58 12.66 -1.14 0.71
C LEU A 58 13.99 -0.74 0.09
N LYS A 59 13.93 -0.06 -1.06
CA LYS A 59 15.13 0.45 -1.71
C LYS A 59 15.78 1.53 -0.84
N ALA A 60 17.05 1.36 -0.50
CA ALA A 60 17.80 2.30 0.34
C ALA A 60 17.83 3.72 -0.24
N GLU A 61 17.90 3.84 -1.57
CA GLU A 61 17.83 5.11 -2.28
C GLU A 61 16.52 5.84 -2.04
N TYR A 62 15.39 5.10 -2.11
CA TYR A 62 14.07 5.65 -1.83
C TYR A 62 13.93 6.12 -0.39
N LEU A 63 14.38 5.30 0.57
CA LEU A 63 14.37 5.69 1.98
C LEU A 63 15.19 6.95 2.22
N ARG A 64 16.40 7.05 1.65
CA ARG A 64 17.24 8.24 1.78
C ARG A 64 16.63 9.52 1.22
N LYS A 65 15.84 9.41 0.15
CA LYS A 65 15.11 10.55 -0.43
C LYS A 65 14.03 11.09 0.52
N VAL A 66 13.41 10.24 1.32
CA VAL A 66 12.25 10.59 2.15
C VAL A 66 12.64 10.88 3.60
N ILE A 67 13.26 9.93 4.28
CA ILE A 67 13.66 10.10 5.68
C ILE A 67 14.90 11.00 5.82
N SER A 68 15.32 11.27 7.06
CA SER A 68 16.50 12.08 7.32
C SER A 68 17.76 11.45 6.70
N GLU A 69 18.43 12.19 5.83
CA GLU A 69 19.66 11.72 5.17
C GLU A 69 20.77 11.41 6.17
N ARG A 70 20.94 12.27 7.18
CA ARG A 70 21.99 12.14 8.21
C ARG A 70 21.65 11.10 9.28
N ARG A 71 20.39 10.99 9.69
CA ARG A 71 19.96 10.18 10.84
C ARG A 71 19.02 9.02 10.48
N GLY A 72 18.64 8.89 9.20
CA GLY A 72 17.73 7.83 8.77
C GLY A 72 18.29 6.43 9.02
N ARG A 73 19.61 6.27 8.89
CA ARG A 73 20.29 5.01 9.24
C ARG A 73 20.17 4.72 10.73
N ASP A 74 20.44 5.71 11.59
CA ASP A 74 20.38 5.56 13.05
C ASP A 74 18.96 5.21 13.50
N VAL A 75 17.94 5.83 12.89
CA VAL A 75 16.52 5.52 13.12
C VAL A 75 16.21 4.05 12.80
N ILE A 76 16.66 3.57 11.62
CA ILE A 76 16.42 2.19 11.19
C ILE A 76 17.14 1.21 12.12
N GLU A 77 18.40 1.44 12.45
CA GLU A 77 19.16 0.57 13.34
C GLU A 77 18.55 0.57 14.76
N SER A 78 18.03 1.70 15.25
CA SER A 78 17.31 1.76 16.53
C SER A 78 16.03 0.93 16.49
N LEU A 79 15.24 1.00 15.39
CA LEU A 79 14.04 0.19 15.22
C LEU A 79 14.37 -1.31 15.16
N LEU A 80 15.49 -1.70 14.58
CA LEU A 80 15.96 -3.09 14.54
C LEU A 80 16.36 -3.56 15.94
N THR A 81 17.16 -2.76 16.66
CA THR A 81 17.62 -3.07 18.02
C THR A 81 16.46 -3.21 19.01
N ALA A 82 15.47 -2.32 18.92
CA ALA A 82 14.26 -2.35 19.75
C ALA A 82 13.21 -3.36 19.26
N LYS A 83 13.53 -4.15 18.24
CA LYS A 83 12.62 -5.11 17.61
C LYS A 83 11.29 -4.46 17.16
N GLY A 84 11.31 -3.22 16.72
CA GLY A 84 10.16 -2.57 16.08
C GLY A 84 9.94 -3.09 14.65
N VAL A 85 11.06 -3.38 13.98
CA VAL A 85 11.10 -4.04 12.68
C VAL A 85 12.19 -5.11 12.64
N HIS A 86 12.05 -6.07 11.75
CA HIS A 86 13.07 -7.06 11.41
C HIS A 86 13.63 -6.78 10.02
N ARG A 87 14.88 -7.15 9.78
CA ARG A 87 15.56 -6.99 8.49
C ARG A 87 16.16 -8.30 8.03
N LYS A 88 15.91 -8.67 6.76
CA LYS A 88 16.71 -9.69 6.07
C LYS A 88 18.00 -9.07 5.54
N PRO A 89 19.13 -9.81 5.56
CA PRO A 89 20.38 -9.31 5.04
C PRO A 89 20.28 -8.98 3.55
N TYR A 90 21.15 -8.08 3.12
CA TYR A 90 21.33 -7.73 1.72
C TYR A 90 21.95 -8.89 0.96
N GLN A 91 21.45 -9.17 -0.24
CA GLN A 91 22.04 -10.11 -1.17
C GLN A 91 22.55 -9.36 -2.38
N VAL A 92 23.87 -9.32 -2.55
CA VAL A 92 24.57 -8.59 -3.63
C VAL A 92 24.02 -9.02 -4.99
N GLY A 93 23.66 -8.06 -5.83
CA GLY A 93 23.16 -8.29 -7.19
C GLY A 93 21.74 -8.84 -7.29
N VAL A 94 21.11 -9.25 -6.17
CA VAL A 94 19.83 -9.94 -6.18
C VAL A 94 18.73 -9.12 -5.50
N LYS A 95 18.97 -8.58 -4.30
CA LYS A 95 17.89 -8.00 -3.49
C LYS A 95 18.39 -6.90 -2.54
N SER A 96 17.66 -5.77 -2.51
CA SER A 96 17.81 -4.75 -1.47
C SER A 96 17.40 -5.29 -0.10
N PHE A 97 17.75 -4.59 0.99
CA PHE A 97 17.23 -4.93 2.31
C PHE A 97 15.71 -5.08 2.31
N SER A 98 15.24 -6.11 2.99
CA SER A 98 13.82 -6.38 3.18
C SER A 98 13.46 -6.26 4.65
N TYR A 99 12.30 -5.68 4.95
CA TYR A 99 11.87 -5.35 6.29
C TYR A 99 10.49 -5.94 6.57
N ARG A 100 10.25 -6.30 7.82
CA ARG A 100 8.96 -6.78 8.34
C ARG A 100 8.72 -6.12 9.69
N LEU A 101 7.47 -5.80 10.02
CA LEU A 101 7.10 -5.41 11.38
C LEU A 101 7.27 -6.61 12.32
N ASP A 102 7.55 -6.33 13.58
CA ASP A 102 7.61 -7.37 14.62
C ASP A 102 6.23 -8.01 14.83
N ASP A 103 6.22 -9.30 15.14
CA ASP A 103 4.98 -10.08 15.27
C ASP A 103 4.12 -9.63 16.46
N ARG A 104 4.67 -8.92 17.44
CA ARG A 104 3.90 -8.33 18.54
C ARG A 104 2.84 -7.34 18.08
N PHE A 105 3.02 -6.73 16.90
CA PHE A 105 2.05 -5.79 16.30
C PHE A 105 0.99 -6.48 15.42
N ARG A 106 1.05 -7.82 15.28
CA ARG A 106 0.28 -8.57 14.28
C ARG A 106 -1.22 -8.53 14.51
N ALA A 107 -1.63 -8.50 15.78
CA ALA A 107 -3.04 -8.48 16.18
C ALA A 107 -3.56 -7.07 16.50
N ASP A 108 -2.71 -6.07 16.43
CA ASP A 108 -3.08 -4.69 16.77
C ASP A 108 -4.04 -4.09 15.74
N PRO A 109 -5.06 -3.37 16.22
CA PRO A 109 -5.85 -2.53 15.34
C PRO A 109 -4.98 -1.40 14.76
N HIS A 110 -5.32 -0.97 13.55
CA HIS A 110 -4.59 0.13 12.92
C HIS A 110 -5.20 1.48 13.30
N ILE A 111 -4.33 2.41 13.61
CA ILE A 111 -4.68 3.81 13.82
C ILE A 111 -4.07 4.69 12.74
N ARG A 112 -4.66 5.87 12.58
CA ARG A 112 -4.14 6.94 11.74
C ARG A 112 -3.44 7.96 12.59
N ARG A 113 -2.25 8.34 12.16
CA ARG A 113 -1.48 9.42 12.76
C ARG A 113 -1.16 10.46 11.69
N PRO A 114 -1.44 11.74 11.91
CA PRO A 114 -1.01 12.80 11.01
C PRO A 114 0.53 12.84 10.97
N ILE A 115 1.07 13.36 9.87
CA ILE A 115 2.50 13.66 9.76
C ILE A 115 2.73 15.02 10.36
N GLU A 116 3.49 15.09 11.44
CA GLU A 116 3.81 16.35 12.15
C GLU A 116 5.07 17.01 11.61
N CYS A 117 6.00 16.21 11.07
CA CYS A 117 7.26 16.69 10.55
C CYS A 117 7.08 17.35 9.16
N ARG A 118 7.08 18.70 9.12
CA ARG A 118 6.94 19.49 7.88
C ARG A 118 7.97 19.11 6.80
N ARG A 119 9.21 18.78 7.20
CA ARG A 119 10.26 18.34 6.28
C ARG A 119 9.86 17.05 5.56
N LEU A 120 9.37 16.07 6.33
CA LEU A 120 8.92 14.78 5.78
C LEU A 120 7.72 14.97 4.87
N LEU A 121 6.75 15.78 5.30
CA LEU A 121 5.55 16.08 4.51
C LEU A 121 5.91 16.66 3.14
N ARG A 122 6.74 17.71 3.08
CA ARG A 122 7.20 18.30 1.81
C ARG A 122 7.89 17.29 0.89
N LYS A 123 8.74 16.42 1.45
CA LYS A 123 9.42 15.37 0.67
C LYS A 123 8.42 14.35 0.10
N LEU A 124 7.41 13.98 0.87
CA LEU A 124 6.37 13.06 0.42
C LEU A 124 5.50 13.68 -0.67
N GLU A 125 5.11 14.94 -0.52
CA GLU A 125 4.35 15.71 -1.52
C GLU A 125 5.12 15.81 -2.84
N HIS A 126 6.40 16.19 -2.77
CA HIS A 126 7.26 16.27 -3.94
C HIS A 126 7.41 14.91 -4.64
N HIS A 127 7.68 13.85 -3.88
CA HIS A 127 7.79 12.52 -4.44
C HIS A 127 6.45 12.04 -5.04
N ALA A 128 5.32 12.33 -4.38
CA ALA A 128 4.00 11.99 -4.90
C ALA A 128 3.69 12.73 -6.21
N ALA A 129 4.13 13.99 -6.35
CA ALA A 129 3.99 14.75 -7.60
C ALA A 129 4.79 14.11 -8.75
N ILE A 130 6.06 13.74 -8.52
CA ILE A 130 6.89 13.04 -9.51
C ILE A 130 6.24 11.72 -9.93
N CYS A 131 5.83 10.90 -8.97
CA CYS A 131 5.21 9.60 -9.26
C CYS A 131 3.89 9.75 -10.04
N ARG A 132 3.10 10.81 -9.77
CA ARG A 132 1.89 11.12 -10.55
C ARG A 132 2.24 11.47 -11.99
N GLN A 133 3.20 12.36 -12.21
CA GLN A 133 3.64 12.74 -13.54
C GLN A 133 4.14 11.53 -14.36
N GLU A 134 4.96 10.67 -13.75
CA GLU A 134 5.43 9.43 -14.39
C GLU A 134 4.29 8.45 -14.70
N ALA A 135 3.30 8.35 -13.80
CA ALA A 135 2.13 7.50 -14.02
C ALA A 135 1.27 8.03 -15.17
N ASP A 136 1.05 9.33 -15.24
CA ASP A 136 0.25 9.97 -16.29
C ASP A 136 0.87 9.77 -17.69
N GLN A 137 2.20 9.77 -17.78
CA GLN A 137 2.92 9.49 -19.03
C GLN A 137 2.74 8.04 -19.52
N ARG A 138 2.50 7.09 -18.62
CA ARG A 138 2.30 5.66 -18.95
C ARG A 138 0.84 5.29 -19.17
N MET A 139 -0.09 6.16 -18.78
CA MET A 139 -1.52 5.88 -18.89
C MET A 139 -2.03 6.06 -20.32
N GLN A 140 -2.51 4.98 -20.88
CA GLN A 140 -3.31 4.97 -22.11
C GLN A 140 -4.77 5.36 -21.83
N PRO A 141 -5.58 5.73 -22.83
CA PRO A 141 -7.00 6.07 -22.65
C PRO A 141 -7.79 5.03 -21.85
N VAL A 142 -7.60 3.75 -22.13
CA VAL A 142 -8.26 2.65 -21.39
C VAL A 142 -7.93 2.66 -19.89
N HIS A 143 -6.70 3.00 -19.52
CA HIS A 143 -6.31 3.07 -18.10
C HIS A 143 -6.97 4.25 -17.41
N ARG A 144 -7.17 5.38 -18.10
CA ARG A 144 -7.87 6.57 -17.56
C ARG A 144 -9.35 6.29 -17.36
N THR A 145 -9.99 5.60 -18.34
CA THR A 145 -11.37 5.14 -18.20
C THR A 145 -11.53 4.21 -17.00
N LEU A 146 -10.63 3.23 -16.84
CA LEU A 146 -10.65 2.32 -15.70
C LEU A 146 -10.46 3.07 -14.36
N ALA A 147 -9.56 4.05 -14.31
CA ALA A 147 -9.37 4.90 -13.12
C ALA A 147 -10.63 5.70 -12.78
N SER A 148 -11.32 6.24 -13.78
CA SER A 148 -12.59 6.95 -13.60
C SER A 148 -13.71 6.03 -13.11
N LEU A 149 -13.86 4.85 -13.71
CA LEU A 149 -14.85 3.86 -13.27
C LEU A 149 -14.59 3.39 -11.84
N GLN A 150 -13.33 3.19 -11.48
CA GLN A 150 -12.95 2.81 -10.13
C GLN A 150 -13.39 3.84 -9.09
N GLN A 151 -13.41 5.13 -9.42
CA GLN A 151 -13.90 6.19 -8.53
C GLN A 151 -15.41 6.11 -8.25
N GLN A 152 -16.18 5.39 -9.04
CA GLN A 152 -17.61 5.21 -8.83
C GLN A 152 -17.92 4.11 -7.80
N LEU A 153 -16.92 3.26 -7.49
CA LEU A 153 -17.09 2.17 -6.56
C LEU A 153 -17.22 2.65 -5.12
N GLN A 154 -18.05 1.96 -4.39
CA GLN A 154 -18.26 2.08 -2.96
C GLN A 154 -18.06 0.72 -2.31
N ILE A 155 -17.90 0.68 -1.01
CA ILE A 155 -17.90 -0.57 -0.26
C ILE A 155 -18.90 -0.47 0.87
N ASP A 156 -19.71 -1.52 1.04
CA ASP A 156 -20.61 -1.63 2.18
C ASP A 156 -19.76 -1.82 3.46
N GLY A 157 -19.79 -0.81 4.32
CA GLY A 157 -18.97 -0.78 5.53
C GLY A 157 -19.38 -1.84 6.55
N THR A 158 -20.68 -2.16 6.63
CA THR A 158 -21.22 -3.16 7.56
C THR A 158 -20.87 -4.56 7.09
N GLU A 159 -21.14 -4.87 5.82
CA GLU A 159 -20.84 -6.16 5.23
C GLU A 159 -19.32 -6.43 5.19
N SER A 160 -18.53 -5.47 4.77
CA SER A 160 -17.07 -5.60 4.75
C SER A 160 -16.49 -5.84 6.15
N LYS A 161 -17.02 -5.17 7.18
CA LYS A 161 -16.60 -5.38 8.57
C LYS A 161 -16.97 -6.79 9.05
N ALA A 162 -18.16 -7.27 8.75
CA ALA A 162 -18.58 -8.62 9.08
C ALA A 162 -17.64 -9.65 8.42
N ILE A 163 -17.33 -9.49 7.13
CA ILE A 163 -16.41 -10.38 6.42
C ILE A 163 -15.00 -10.31 7.04
N LEU A 164 -14.49 -9.12 7.36
CA LEU A 164 -13.17 -8.97 7.98
C LEU A 164 -13.03 -9.74 9.29
N THR A 165 -14.09 -9.78 10.11
CA THR A 165 -14.09 -10.53 11.39
C THR A 165 -14.05 -12.05 11.21
N THR A 166 -14.51 -12.57 10.07
CA THR A 166 -14.48 -14.00 9.76
C THR A 166 -13.16 -14.46 9.14
N LEU A 167 -12.33 -13.53 8.66
CA LEU A 167 -11.05 -13.88 8.02
C LEU A 167 -10.05 -14.41 9.05
N PRO A 168 -9.41 -15.57 8.79
CA PRO A 168 -8.37 -16.07 9.66
C PRO A 168 -7.20 -15.09 9.78
N VAL A 169 -6.65 -14.92 10.99
CA VAL A 169 -5.49 -14.02 11.24
C VAL A 169 -4.31 -14.35 10.34
N LYS A 170 -4.06 -15.65 10.06
CA LYS A 170 -3.02 -16.07 9.11
C LYS A 170 -3.22 -15.51 7.70
N SER A 171 -4.47 -15.31 7.30
CA SER A 171 -4.81 -14.85 5.96
C SER A 171 -5.02 -13.33 5.89
N ASN A 172 -5.09 -12.65 7.03
CA ASN A 172 -5.19 -11.19 7.14
C ASN A 172 -4.25 -10.66 8.25
N PRO A 173 -2.93 -10.96 8.19
CA PRO A 173 -1.99 -10.46 9.18
C PRO A 173 -1.98 -8.93 9.15
N PHE A 174 -1.86 -8.30 10.33
CA PHE A 174 -1.85 -6.83 10.48
C PHE A 174 -3.13 -6.15 9.90
N ASP A 175 -4.26 -6.83 9.91
CA ASP A 175 -5.53 -6.32 9.35
C ASP A 175 -5.35 -5.61 7.99
N ILE A 176 -4.55 -6.21 7.12
CA ILE A 176 -4.20 -5.65 5.81
C ILE A 176 -5.45 -5.36 4.96
N GLN A 177 -6.43 -6.25 5.01
CA GLN A 177 -7.65 -6.08 4.25
C GLN A 177 -8.52 -4.95 4.80
N GLY A 178 -8.50 -4.73 6.11
CA GLY A 178 -9.14 -3.56 6.73
C GLY A 178 -8.52 -2.24 6.26
N VAL A 179 -7.21 -2.20 6.02
CA VAL A 179 -6.55 -1.04 5.40
C VAL A 179 -7.09 -0.77 4.01
N LEU A 180 -7.23 -1.82 3.18
CA LEU A 180 -7.75 -1.68 1.80
C LEU A 180 -9.23 -1.25 1.77
N VAL A 181 -10.06 -1.82 2.64
CA VAL A 181 -11.46 -1.42 2.81
C VAL A 181 -11.54 0.06 3.16
N ARG A 182 -10.75 0.50 4.12
CA ARG A 182 -10.71 1.90 4.54
C ARG A 182 -10.24 2.84 3.43
N ASP A 183 -9.26 2.43 2.62
CA ASP A 183 -8.81 3.22 1.47
C ASP A 183 -9.96 3.43 0.45
N ILE A 184 -10.85 2.46 0.25
CA ILE A 184 -12.03 2.61 -0.61
C ILE A 184 -13.07 3.55 0.03
N ILE A 185 -13.40 3.36 1.31
CA ILE A 185 -14.33 4.24 2.05
C ILE A 185 -13.90 5.70 1.94
N GLU A 186 -12.61 5.96 1.98
CA GLU A 186 -12.02 7.30 1.93
C GLU A 186 -11.69 7.78 0.51
N ARG A 187 -12.18 7.05 -0.50
CA ARG A 187 -11.98 7.41 -1.91
C ARG A 187 -10.49 7.48 -2.34
N ARG A 188 -9.62 6.78 -1.63
CA ARG A 188 -8.20 6.72 -1.95
C ARG A 188 -7.89 5.54 -2.87
N PHE A 189 -8.46 5.57 -4.03
CA PHE A 189 -8.21 4.58 -5.05
C PHE A 189 -6.80 4.72 -5.61
N ARG A 190 -6.19 3.58 -5.88
CA ARG A 190 -4.90 3.49 -6.53
C ARG A 190 -5.05 2.70 -7.82
N LEU A 191 -4.37 3.17 -8.86
CA LEU A 191 -4.17 2.45 -10.09
C LEU A 191 -2.71 2.64 -10.50
N SER A 192 -2.05 1.58 -10.88
CA SER A 192 -0.71 1.60 -11.44
C SER A 192 -0.62 0.71 -12.65
N VAL A 193 0.10 1.16 -13.66
CA VAL A 193 0.33 0.43 -14.91
C VAL A 193 1.80 -0.03 -14.91
N GLY A 194 2.01 -1.33 -14.98
CA GLY A 194 3.34 -1.92 -15.08
C GLY A 194 3.92 -1.77 -16.50
N ASN A 195 5.22 -2.09 -16.66
CA ASN A 195 5.94 -1.94 -17.93
C ASN A 195 5.30 -2.70 -19.10
N TYR A 196 4.56 -3.76 -18.83
CA TYR A 196 3.84 -4.58 -19.83
C TYR A 196 2.35 -4.24 -19.93
N GLY A 197 1.93 -3.05 -19.50
CA GLY A 197 0.53 -2.64 -19.50
C GLY A 197 -0.35 -3.31 -18.43
N ARG A 198 0.21 -4.17 -17.58
CA ARG A 198 -0.55 -4.83 -16.51
C ARG A 198 -1.00 -3.82 -15.47
N VAL A 199 -2.29 -3.80 -15.21
CA VAL A 199 -2.90 -2.92 -14.22
C VAL A 199 -2.92 -3.59 -12.86
N ALA A 200 -2.43 -2.88 -11.84
CA ALA A 200 -2.66 -3.18 -10.44
C ALA A 200 -3.46 -2.05 -9.80
N ASN A 201 -4.52 -2.38 -9.10
CA ASN A 201 -5.41 -1.38 -8.49
C ASN A 201 -5.82 -1.79 -7.06
N SER A 202 -6.60 -0.93 -6.40
CA SER A 202 -7.06 -1.17 -5.04
C SER A 202 -7.88 -2.46 -4.91
N ILE A 203 -8.66 -2.81 -5.94
CA ILE A 203 -9.56 -3.97 -5.94
C ILE A 203 -8.78 -5.28 -6.15
N THR A 204 -7.78 -5.27 -7.05
CA THR A 204 -6.98 -6.47 -7.34
C THR A 204 -6.17 -6.96 -6.14
N SER A 205 -5.90 -6.06 -5.18
CA SER A 205 -5.19 -6.39 -3.94
C SER A 205 -6.13 -6.90 -2.83
N MET A 206 -7.45 -6.79 -3.02
CA MET A 206 -8.43 -7.27 -2.04
C MET A 206 -8.68 -8.76 -2.19
N LYS A 207 -8.96 -9.42 -1.06
CA LYS A 207 -9.43 -10.80 -1.07
C LYS A 207 -10.79 -10.92 -1.75
N LYS A 208 -11.02 -12.09 -2.37
CA LYS A 208 -12.26 -12.37 -3.11
C LYS A 208 -13.50 -12.12 -2.25
N GLU A 209 -13.47 -12.59 -1.01
CA GLU A 209 -14.56 -12.49 -0.06
C GLU A 209 -14.98 -11.04 0.19
N ILE A 210 -14.02 -10.13 0.32
CA ILE A 210 -14.30 -8.71 0.59
C ILE A 210 -14.83 -8.00 -0.66
N ARG A 211 -14.46 -8.46 -1.86
CA ARG A 211 -14.98 -7.86 -3.10
C ARG A 211 -16.49 -7.97 -3.23
N TRP A 212 -17.13 -8.93 -2.58
CA TRP A 212 -18.59 -9.05 -2.55
C TRP A 212 -19.29 -7.87 -1.87
N ALA A 213 -18.60 -7.18 -0.96
CA ALA A 213 -19.10 -5.96 -0.33
C ALA A 213 -18.98 -4.70 -1.22
N LEU A 214 -18.38 -4.80 -2.44
CA LEU A 214 -18.29 -3.68 -3.35
C LEU A 214 -19.65 -3.38 -3.99
N ARG A 215 -19.91 -2.08 -4.21
CA ARG A 215 -21.14 -1.56 -4.81
C ARG A 215 -20.79 -0.53 -5.89
N CYS A 216 -21.62 -0.45 -6.92
CA CYS A 216 -21.62 0.64 -7.89
C CYS A 216 -23.03 1.21 -7.94
N ALA A 217 -23.18 2.51 -7.68
CA ALA A 217 -24.49 3.15 -7.57
C ALA A 217 -25.47 2.40 -6.63
N GLY A 218 -24.96 1.88 -5.51
CA GLY A 218 -25.72 1.10 -4.52
C GLY A 218 -25.99 -0.37 -4.90
N GLN A 219 -25.71 -0.79 -6.12
CA GLN A 219 -25.92 -2.17 -6.59
C GLN A 219 -24.68 -3.04 -6.37
N PRO A 220 -24.85 -4.32 -6.01
CA PRO A 220 -23.74 -5.26 -5.89
C PRO A 220 -23.05 -5.48 -7.24
N LEU A 221 -21.75 -5.71 -7.22
CA LEU A 221 -20.98 -6.03 -8.43
C LEU A 221 -21.12 -7.52 -8.76
N ALA A 222 -21.34 -7.82 -10.04
CA ALA A 222 -21.20 -9.17 -10.56
C ALA A 222 -19.75 -9.45 -10.94
N GLY A 223 -19.22 -10.60 -10.51
CA GLY A 223 -17.92 -11.09 -10.92
C GLY A 223 -18.02 -11.88 -12.22
N VAL A 224 -17.32 -11.45 -13.25
CA VAL A 224 -17.17 -12.22 -14.48
C VAL A 224 -15.72 -12.65 -14.60
N ASP A 225 -15.49 -13.95 -14.77
CA ASP A 225 -14.17 -14.50 -15.06
C ASP A 225 -14.13 -15.01 -16.49
N ILE A 226 -13.07 -14.64 -17.20
CA ILE A 226 -12.86 -15.09 -18.57
C ILE A 226 -11.92 -16.29 -18.54
N SER A 227 -12.49 -17.48 -18.63
CA SER A 227 -11.71 -18.71 -18.77
C SER A 227 -10.89 -18.65 -20.05
N CYS A 228 -9.60 -19.01 -19.94
CA CYS A 228 -8.70 -19.03 -21.10
C CYS A 228 -8.61 -17.66 -21.84
N ALA A 229 -8.48 -16.56 -21.08
CA ALA A 229 -8.46 -15.21 -21.65
C ALA A 229 -7.44 -15.04 -22.80
N GLN A 230 -6.23 -15.61 -22.68
CA GLN A 230 -5.20 -15.49 -23.72
C GLN A 230 -5.59 -16.15 -25.05
N PRO A 231 -6.03 -17.42 -25.11
CA PRO A 231 -6.54 -18.01 -26.34
C PRO A 231 -7.76 -17.27 -26.91
N CYS A 232 -8.65 -16.80 -26.04
CA CYS A 232 -9.84 -16.04 -26.45
C CYS A 232 -9.46 -14.73 -27.15
N LEU A 233 -8.53 -13.96 -26.56
CA LEU A 233 -8.03 -12.72 -27.14
C LEU A 233 -7.25 -12.96 -28.43
N LEU A 234 -6.46 -14.04 -28.52
CA LEU A 234 -5.74 -14.40 -29.72
C LEU A 234 -6.71 -14.73 -30.85
N SER A 235 -7.79 -15.48 -30.58
CA SER A 235 -8.80 -15.81 -31.60
C SER A 235 -9.53 -14.58 -32.12
N LEU A 236 -9.79 -13.58 -31.27
CA LEU A 236 -10.36 -12.30 -31.69
C LEU A 236 -9.40 -11.51 -32.58
N LEU A 237 -8.10 -11.45 -32.21
CA LEU A 237 -7.09 -10.77 -33.03
C LEU A 237 -6.96 -11.41 -34.40
N VAL A 238 -6.94 -12.75 -34.50
CA VAL A 238 -6.91 -13.46 -35.78
C VAL A 238 -8.12 -13.11 -36.65
N ARG A 239 -9.34 -13.05 -36.06
CA ARG A 239 -10.56 -12.66 -36.78
C ARG A 239 -10.58 -11.21 -37.25
N MET A 240 -9.88 -10.31 -36.54
CA MET A 240 -9.80 -8.90 -36.93
C MET A 240 -8.77 -8.65 -38.05
N CYS A 241 -7.83 -9.57 -38.26
CA CYS A 241 -6.78 -9.47 -39.27
C CYS A 241 -7.07 -10.29 -40.53
N SER A 242 -8.16 -11.07 -40.55
CA SER A 242 -8.68 -11.80 -41.69
C SER A 242 -9.81 -11.04 -42.35
#